data_4937e45f8077e883d887adb86e943d12
#
_entry.id   4937e45f8077e883d887adb86e943d12
#
_cell.length_a   1.000
_cell.length_b   1.000
_cell.length_c   1.000
_cell.angle_alpha   90.00
_cell.angle_beta   90.00
_cell.angle_gamma   90.00
#
_symmetry.space_group_name_H-M   'P 1'
#
loop_
_entity.id
_entity.type
_entity.pdbx_description
1 polymer ?
#
loop_
_entity_poly.entity_id
_entity_poly.type
_entity_poly.pdbx_seq_one_letter_code
_entity_poly.pdbx_strand_id
1 'polypeptide(L)'
;EQTWADRANAERALSLGLLIVVILICLALLVWGVRSFVRYGKELKPTFEEEYWRDVPEAGAHPAVIGRLWTFDKESSTDFTATIMHLANAGAILINKGSYEQGGVIRKKQVDDYYLTRVPQVELSLNSTIDRKAMSFLFDTVAQGKPSLWLGTIKAYAESNPEEFNDAMSDWQGLVTSHVIAAEYFESYSKSKRFRMLSVAIALI
;
A
#
# COMPACT_ATOMS: atom_id res chain seq x y z
N GLU A 1 -15.07 6.04 -69.31
CA GLU A 1 -16.12 5.69 -68.32
C GLU A 1 -15.79 4.40 -67.57
N GLN A 2 -15.28 3.35 -68.23
CA GLN A 2 -14.88 2.11 -67.54
C GLN A 2 -13.81 2.31 -66.44
N THR A 3 -12.84 3.17 -66.65
CA THR A 3 -11.75 3.43 -65.69
C THR A 3 -12.22 4.11 -64.38
N TRP A 4 -13.29 4.87 -64.40
CA TRP A 4 -13.89 5.49 -63.21
C TRP A 4 -14.68 4.47 -62.37
N ALA A 5 -15.45 3.59 -63.05
CA ALA A 5 -16.16 2.53 -62.37
C ALA A 5 -15.23 1.52 -61.69
N ASP A 6 -14.12 1.18 -62.35
CA ASP A 6 -13.11 0.29 -61.80
C ASP A 6 -12.40 0.86 -60.58
N ARG A 7 -12.08 2.16 -60.60
CA ARG A 7 -11.52 2.85 -59.41
C ARG A 7 -12.48 2.91 -58.23
N ALA A 8 -13.75 3.29 -58.52
CA ALA A 8 -14.80 3.33 -57.48
C ALA A 8 -15.06 1.95 -56.88
N ASN A 9 -15.01 0.89 -57.66
CA ASN A 9 -15.14 -0.47 -57.15
C ASN A 9 -13.93 -0.93 -56.34
N ALA A 10 -12.71 -0.56 -56.76
CA ALA A 10 -11.49 -0.82 -56.00
C ALA A 10 -11.47 -0.12 -54.66
N GLU A 11 -11.87 1.16 -54.60
CA GLU A 11 -11.98 1.92 -53.33
C GLU A 11 -13.05 1.32 -52.39
N ARG A 12 -14.20 0.89 -52.93
CA ARG A 12 -15.21 0.19 -52.13
C ARG A 12 -14.71 -1.16 -51.62
N ALA A 13 -14.01 -1.93 -52.42
CA ALA A 13 -13.46 -3.22 -52.04
C ALA A 13 -12.39 -3.02 -50.93
N LEU A 14 -11.55 -1.99 -51.04
CA LEU A 14 -10.54 -1.64 -50.00
C LEU A 14 -11.22 -1.21 -48.69
N SER A 15 -12.24 -0.34 -48.77
CA SER A 15 -12.96 0.13 -47.58
C SER A 15 -13.71 -1.01 -46.85
N LEU A 16 -14.36 -1.90 -47.63
CA LEU A 16 -15.01 -3.09 -47.08
C LEU A 16 -13.99 -4.06 -46.48
N GLY A 17 -12.85 -4.26 -47.12
CA GLY A 17 -11.75 -5.09 -46.59
C GLY A 17 -11.22 -4.56 -45.29
N LEU A 18 -11.01 -3.23 -45.21
CA LEU A 18 -10.53 -2.56 -44.00
C LEU A 18 -11.54 -2.66 -42.85
N LEU A 19 -12.83 -2.49 -43.15
CA LEU A 19 -13.93 -2.63 -42.20
C LEU A 19 -14.01 -4.07 -41.64
N ILE A 20 -13.86 -5.08 -42.46
CA ILE A 20 -13.82 -6.49 -42.04
C ILE A 20 -12.62 -6.74 -41.11
N VAL A 21 -11.44 -6.22 -41.44
CA VAL A 21 -10.25 -6.35 -40.60
C VAL A 21 -10.47 -5.71 -39.23
N VAL A 22 -11.05 -4.51 -39.19
CA VAL A 22 -11.38 -3.83 -37.93
C VAL A 22 -12.33 -4.65 -37.08
N ILE A 23 -13.40 -5.19 -37.69
CA ILE A 23 -14.38 -6.05 -37.00
C ILE A 23 -13.69 -7.29 -36.42
N LEU A 24 -12.82 -7.94 -37.17
CA LEU A 24 -12.10 -9.13 -36.73
C LEU A 24 -11.16 -8.81 -35.56
N ILE A 25 -10.47 -7.67 -35.58
CA ILE A 25 -9.63 -7.20 -34.47
C ILE A 25 -10.49 -6.95 -33.23
N CYS A 26 -11.62 -6.26 -33.34
CA CYS A 26 -12.55 -6.02 -32.24
C CYS A 26 -13.07 -7.31 -31.62
N LEU A 27 -13.45 -8.29 -32.45
CA LEU A 27 -13.89 -9.59 -31.96
C LEU A 27 -12.78 -10.36 -31.27
N ALA A 28 -11.57 -10.35 -31.81
CA ALA A 28 -10.41 -10.98 -31.17
C ALA A 28 -10.09 -10.36 -29.79
N LEU A 29 -10.14 -9.04 -29.68
CA LEU A 29 -9.95 -8.31 -28.43
C LEU A 29 -11.06 -8.62 -27.41
N LEU A 30 -12.31 -8.71 -27.87
CA LEU A 30 -13.44 -9.06 -27.01
C LEU A 30 -13.29 -10.48 -26.44
N VAL A 31 -12.98 -11.46 -27.29
CA VAL A 31 -12.74 -12.86 -26.89
C VAL A 31 -11.56 -12.93 -25.92
N TRP A 32 -10.46 -12.21 -26.21
CA TRP A 32 -9.31 -12.15 -25.33
C TRP A 32 -9.66 -11.51 -23.97
N GLY A 33 -10.44 -10.43 -23.95
CA GLY A 33 -10.90 -9.77 -22.75
C GLY A 33 -11.77 -10.68 -21.88
N VAL A 34 -12.79 -11.33 -22.48
CA VAL A 34 -13.65 -12.28 -21.77
C VAL A 34 -12.85 -13.46 -21.21
N ARG A 35 -11.95 -14.02 -22.03
CA ARG A 35 -11.09 -15.14 -21.56
C ARG A 35 -10.17 -14.72 -20.42
N SER A 36 -9.59 -13.51 -20.50
CA SER A 36 -8.75 -12.95 -19.43
C SER A 36 -9.54 -12.73 -18.15
N PHE A 37 -10.77 -12.20 -18.25
CA PHE A 37 -11.64 -12.01 -17.10
C PHE A 37 -12.04 -13.35 -16.46
N VAL A 38 -12.46 -14.33 -17.25
CA VAL A 38 -12.84 -15.67 -16.73
C VAL A 38 -11.67 -16.36 -16.03
N ARG A 39 -10.43 -16.14 -16.53
CA ARG A 39 -9.25 -16.82 -16.00
C ARG A 39 -8.61 -16.09 -14.83
N TYR A 40 -8.65 -14.75 -14.78
CA TYR A 40 -7.91 -13.92 -13.84
C TYR A 40 -8.77 -12.91 -13.07
N GLY A 41 -10.02 -12.73 -13.42
CA GLY A 41 -10.92 -11.76 -12.80
C GLY A 41 -11.95 -12.37 -11.85
N LYS A 42 -11.96 -13.70 -11.71
CA LYS A 42 -12.86 -14.36 -10.74
C LYS A 42 -12.22 -14.26 -9.35
N GLU A 43 -13.01 -13.82 -8.40
CA GLU A 43 -12.65 -13.85 -7.00
C GLU A 43 -12.39 -15.29 -6.53
N LEU A 44 -11.39 -15.43 -5.66
CA LEU A 44 -11.15 -16.69 -4.97
C LEU A 44 -12.37 -17.03 -4.11
N LYS A 45 -12.75 -18.29 -4.09
CA LYS A 45 -13.81 -18.73 -3.19
C LYS A 45 -13.31 -18.57 -1.75
N PRO A 46 -14.14 -17.98 -0.85
CA PRO A 46 -13.77 -17.91 0.54
C PRO A 46 -13.53 -19.33 1.10
N THR A 47 -12.52 -19.46 1.93
CA THR A 47 -12.16 -20.72 2.58
C THR A 47 -13.00 -21.00 3.82
N PHE A 48 -13.87 -20.07 4.20
CA PHE A 48 -14.77 -20.19 5.37
C PHE A 48 -16.21 -19.92 4.93
N GLU A 49 -17.15 -20.59 5.59
CA GLU A 49 -18.61 -20.48 5.32
C GLU A 49 -19.35 -19.75 6.44
N GLU A 50 -18.64 -19.22 7.45
CA GLU A 50 -19.27 -18.55 8.59
C GLU A 50 -19.73 -17.14 8.23
N GLU A 51 -20.98 -16.81 8.54
CA GLU A 51 -21.63 -15.54 8.22
C GLU A 51 -21.07 -14.35 9.01
N TYR A 52 -20.47 -14.62 10.18
CA TYR A 52 -19.92 -13.60 11.07
C TYR A 52 -18.51 -13.97 11.52
N TRP A 53 -17.53 -13.15 11.14
CA TRP A 53 -16.15 -13.26 11.59
C TRP A 53 -15.83 -12.11 12.54
N ARG A 54 -15.45 -12.40 13.77
CA ARG A 54 -15.12 -11.40 14.80
C ARG A 54 -13.62 -11.21 15.01
N ASP A 55 -12.83 -12.19 14.62
CA ASP A 55 -11.39 -12.18 14.83
C ASP A 55 -10.63 -11.68 13.59
N VAL A 56 -9.37 -11.32 13.79
CA VAL A 56 -8.47 -11.02 12.65
C VAL A 56 -8.35 -12.27 11.77
N PRO A 57 -8.30 -12.09 10.43
CA PRO A 57 -8.29 -13.22 9.48
C PRO A 57 -7.21 -14.27 9.76
N GLU A 58 -6.11 -13.86 10.38
CA GLU A 58 -5.01 -14.73 10.77
C GLU A 58 -4.54 -14.37 12.18
N ALA A 59 -4.58 -15.36 13.08
CA ALA A 59 -4.13 -15.18 14.44
C ALA A 59 -2.63 -14.82 14.46
N GLY A 60 -2.31 -13.63 14.97
CA GLY A 60 -0.95 -13.13 15.03
C GLY A 60 -0.47 -12.33 13.80
N ALA A 61 -1.33 -12.09 12.81
CA ALA A 61 -0.99 -11.20 11.72
C ALA A 61 -0.72 -9.77 12.22
N HIS A 62 0.36 -9.18 11.71
CA HIS A 62 0.78 -7.85 12.13
C HIS A 62 -0.25 -6.78 11.68
N PRO A 63 -0.63 -5.79 12.51
CA PRO A 63 -1.66 -4.79 12.18
C PRO A 63 -1.39 -4.03 10.88
N ALA A 64 -0.13 -3.69 10.58
CA ALA A 64 0.22 -3.03 9.32
C ALA A 64 -0.03 -3.91 8.09
N VAL A 65 0.16 -5.23 8.21
CA VAL A 65 -0.13 -6.20 7.14
C VAL A 65 -1.64 -6.28 6.90
N ILE A 66 -2.44 -6.29 7.99
CA ILE A 66 -3.90 -6.26 7.92
C ILE A 66 -4.40 -4.93 7.33
N GLY A 67 -3.78 -3.80 7.68
CA GLY A 67 -4.07 -2.50 7.10
C GLY A 67 -3.92 -2.51 5.57
N ARG A 68 -2.85 -3.16 5.07
CA ARG A 68 -2.64 -3.36 3.62
C ARG A 68 -3.74 -4.22 2.99
N LEU A 69 -4.18 -5.27 3.67
CA LEU A 69 -5.29 -6.10 3.20
C LEU A 69 -6.57 -5.24 3.06
N TRP A 70 -6.88 -4.43 4.06
CA TRP A 70 -8.04 -3.55 4.07
C TRP A 70 -8.00 -2.48 2.97
N THR A 71 -6.83 -1.94 2.67
CA THR A 71 -6.64 -0.88 1.67
C THR A 71 -6.32 -1.38 0.27
N PHE A 72 -6.43 -2.69 0.00
CA PHE A 72 -6.03 -3.32 -1.25
C PHE A 72 -4.57 -3.01 -1.63
N ASP A 73 -3.67 -3.23 -0.68
CA ASP A 73 -2.23 -3.03 -0.79
C ASP A 73 -1.81 -1.57 -1.09
N LYS A 74 -2.62 -0.62 -0.65
CA LYS A 74 -2.21 0.79 -0.65
C LYS A 74 -1.48 1.14 0.64
N GLU A 75 -0.41 1.88 0.50
CA GLU A 75 0.35 2.43 1.63
C GLU A 75 -0.47 3.47 2.38
N SER A 76 -0.46 3.40 3.71
CA SER A 76 -1.16 4.32 4.57
C SER A 76 -0.30 4.71 5.78
N SER A 77 -0.34 5.99 6.15
CA SER A 77 0.27 6.45 7.40
C SER A 77 -0.39 5.85 8.64
N THR A 78 -1.63 5.37 8.51
CA THR A 78 -2.34 4.68 9.59
C THR A 78 -1.70 3.35 9.94
N ASP A 79 -0.99 2.68 9.01
CA ASP A 79 -0.30 1.42 9.24
C ASP A 79 0.82 1.59 10.26
N PHE A 80 1.56 2.72 10.20
CA PHE A 80 2.60 3.04 11.17
C PHE A 80 2.01 3.38 12.55
N THR A 81 0.90 4.13 12.59
CA THR A 81 0.17 4.42 13.84
C THR A 81 -0.35 3.12 14.48
N ALA A 82 -0.92 2.21 13.69
CA ALA A 82 -1.36 0.92 14.17
C ALA A 82 -0.19 0.08 14.73
N THR A 83 1.00 0.18 14.13
CA THR A 83 2.22 -0.46 14.65
C THR A 83 2.65 0.12 15.99
N ILE A 84 2.58 1.44 16.19
CA ILE A 84 2.85 2.06 17.49
C ILE A 84 1.88 1.54 18.56
N MET A 85 0.58 1.45 18.22
CA MET A 85 -0.41 0.89 19.15
C MET A 85 -0.19 -0.60 19.44
N HIS A 86 0.24 -1.37 18.44
CA HIS A 86 0.62 -2.76 18.60
C HIS A 86 1.82 -2.91 19.57
N LEU A 87 2.86 -2.11 19.39
CA LEU A 87 4.03 -2.08 20.27
C LEU A 87 3.67 -1.68 21.71
N ALA A 88 2.72 -0.74 21.86
CA ALA A 88 2.20 -0.38 23.17
C ALA A 88 1.41 -1.52 23.83
N ASN A 89 0.58 -2.22 23.05
CA ASN A 89 -0.16 -3.39 23.54
C ASN A 89 0.77 -4.54 23.93
N ALA A 90 1.88 -4.72 23.19
CA ALA A 90 2.93 -5.68 23.52
C ALA A 90 3.79 -5.25 24.73
N GLY A 91 3.63 -4.01 25.22
CA GLY A 91 4.41 -3.46 26.34
C GLY A 91 5.82 -3.01 25.96
N ALA A 92 6.19 -3.01 24.69
CA ALA A 92 7.49 -2.53 24.20
C ALA A 92 7.60 -1.00 24.24
N ILE A 93 6.46 -0.31 24.19
CA ILE A 93 6.32 1.14 24.33
C ILE A 93 5.28 1.44 25.39
N LEU A 94 5.56 2.40 26.26
CA LEU A 94 4.58 3.01 27.16
C LEU A 94 4.14 4.35 26.56
N ILE A 95 2.82 4.58 26.47
CA ILE A 95 2.24 5.84 26.00
C ILE A 95 1.67 6.58 27.19
N ASN A 96 2.20 7.76 27.48
CA ASN A 96 1.74 8.60 28.57
C ASN A 96 1.38 9.99 28.08
N LYS A 97 0.37 10.60 28.71
CA LYS A 97 0.01 11.98 28.44
C LYS A 97 0.85 12.91 29.32
N GLY A 98 1.32 13.99 28.75
CA GLY A 98 2.06 15.01 29.48
C GLY A 98 1.94 16.37 28.79
N SER A 99 2.63 17.36 29.32
CA SER A 99 2.71 18.68 28.73
C SER A 99 4.14 19.20 28.77
N TYR A 100 4.52 19.93 27.74
CA TYR A 100 5.82 20.57 27.67
C TYR A 100 5.70 22.01 27.17
N GLU A 101 6.69 22.82 27.52
CA GLU A 101 6.74 24.21 27.06
C GLU A 101 7.36 24.26 25.65
N GLN A 102 6.59 24.79 24.69
CA GLN A 102 7.06 25.07 23.34
C GLN A 102 7.08 26.56 23.09
N GLY A 103 8.16 27.08 22.51
CA GLY A 103 8.26 28.48 22.10
C GLY A 103 9.61 29.10 22.40
N GLY A 104 9.79 30.35 21.96
CA GLY A 104 11.01 31.14 22.17
C GLY A 104 11.04 31.87 23.52
N VAL A 105 12.11 32.68 23.74
CA VAL A 105 12.36 33.39 24.99
C VAL A 105 11.21 34.34 25.42
N ILE A 106 10.40 34.84 24.48
CA ILE A 106 9.39 35.88 24.75
C ILE A 106 7.97 35.30 24.89
N ARG A 107 7.67 34.16 24.27
CA ARG A 107 6.37 33.49 24.37
C ARG A 107 6.54 31.99 24.52
N LYS A 108 6.20 31.48 25.68
CA LYS A 108 6.12 30.07 25.97
C LYS A 108 4.66 29.65 25.95
N LYS A 109 4.36 28.60 25.19
CA LYS A 109 3.03 27.97 25.16
C LYS A 109 3.16 26.57 25.72
N GLN A 110 2.30 26.23 26.66
CA GLN A 110 2.17 24.87 27.15
C GLN A 110 1.42 24.03 26.10
N VAL A 111 2.02 22.94 25.69
CA VAL A 111 1.45 22.01 24.71
C VAL A 111 1.21 20.69 25.38
N ASP A 112 -0.03 20.24 25.37
CA ASP A 112 -0.38 18.89 25.81
C ASP A 112 -0.09 17.92 24.66
N ASP A 113 0.64 16.86 24.95
CA ASP A 113 1.04 15.85 23.97
C ASP A 113 1.22 14.50 24.65
N TYR A 114 1.38 13.46 23.86
CA TYR A 114 1.73 12.13 24.34
C TYR A 114 3.22 11.88 24.15
N TYR A 115 3.85 11.24 25.13
CA TYR A 115 5.21 10.77 25.00
C TYR A 115 5.28 9.26 25.06
N LEU A 116 6.15 8.73 24.20
CA LEU A 116 6.46 7.32 24.09
C LEU A 116 7.70 7.03 24.88
N THR A 117 7.67 5.97 25.69
CA THR A 117 8.85 5.52 26.45
C THR A 117 9.18 4.09 26.04
N ARG A 118 10.43 3.85 25.63
CA ARG A 118 10.96 2.53 25.25
C ARG A 118 11.09 1.62 26.46
N VAL A 119 10.70 0.36 26.32
CA VAL A 119 10.89 -0.68 27.34
C VAL A 119 11.88 -1.74 26.82
N PRO A 120 13.19 -1.60 27.08
CA PRO A 120 14.21 -2.43 26.43
C PRO A 120 14.06 -3.93 26.67
N GLN A 121 13.57 -4.33 27.85
CA GLN A 121 13.40 -5.75 28.20
C GLN A 121 12.37 -6.45 27.30
N VAL A 122 11.29 -5.75 26.96
CA VAL A 122 10.23 -6.27 26.10
C VAL A 122 10.63 -6.18 24.63
N GLU A 123 11.33 -5.09 24.25
CA GLU A 123 11.83 -4.91 22.89
C GLU A 123 12.73 -6.07 22.45
N LEU A 124 13.60 -6.58 23.33
CA LEU A 124 14.47 -7.73 23.03
C LEU A 124 13.68 -9.01 22.69
N SER A 125 12.42 -9.09 23.10
CA SER A 125 11.52 -10.23 22.81
C SER A 125 10.68 -10.07 21.53
N LEU A 126 10.78 -8.92 20.84
CA LEU A 126 10.04 -8.68 19.61
C LEU A 126 10.57 -9.57 18.48
N ASN A 127 9.69 -10.42 17.96
CA ASN A 127 10.01 -11.32 16.85
C ASN A 127 9.82 -10.68 15.48
N SER A 128 8.92 -9.69 15.37
CA SER A 128 8.59 -9.03 14.12
C SER A 128 9.71 -8.08 13.65
N THR A 129 10.11 -8.21 12.40
CA THR A 129 11.07 -7.26 11.77
C THR A 129 10.42 -5.90 11.54
N ILE A 130 9.11 -5.84 11.34
CA ILE A 130 8.32 -4.61 11.20
C ILE A 130 8.39 -3.82 12.51
N ASP A 131 8.17 -4.49 13.64
CA ASP A 131 8.23 -3.88 14.98
C ASP A 131 9.62 -3.35 15.30
N ARG A 132 10.65 -4.16 15.09
CA ARG A 132 12.04 -3.76 15.35
C ARG A 132 12.46 -2.55 14.50
N LYS A 133 12.08 -2.50 13.23
CA LYS A 133 12.36 -1.35 12.37
C LYS A 133 11.63 -0.10 12.84
N ALA A 134 10.36 -0.23 13.28
CA ALA A 134 9.59 0.88 13.85
C ALA A 134 10.22 1.39 15.16
N MET A 135 10.66 0.50 16.06
CA MET A 135 11.35 0.85 17.29
C MET A 135 12.67 1.59 17.01
N SER A 136 13.49 1.07 16.09
CA SER A 136 14.75 1.72 15.69
C SER A 136 14.49 3.10 15.10
N PHE A 137 13.51 3.24 14.21
CA PHE A 137 13.17 4.55 13.67
C PHE A 137 12.73 5.55 14.75
N LEU A 138 11.85 5.14 15.66
CA LEU A 138 11.34 6.02 16.72
C LEU A 138 12.43 6.43 17.69
N PHE A 139 13.20 5.48 18.21
CA PHE A 139 14.08 5.73 19.33
C PHE A 139 15.56 5.95 18.94
N ASP A 140 16.03 5.28 17.89
CA ASP A 140 17.43 5.46 17.48
C ASP A 140 17.58 6.64 16.52
N THR A 141 16.62 6.83 15.59
CA THR A 141 16.66 7.92 14.59
C THR A 141 16.01 9.19 15.15
N VAL A 142 14.70 9.19 15.40
CA VAL A 142 13.94 10.40 15.77
C VAL A 142 14.33 10.89 17.17
N ALA A 143 14.39 9.98 18.15
CA ALA A 143 14.77 10.33 19.53
C ALA A 143 16.29 10.42 19.75
N GLN A 144 17.11 10.09 18.73
CA GLN A 144 18.58 10.12 18.81
C GLN A 144 19.12 9.28 19.98
N GLY A 145 18.58 8.07 20.17
CA GLY A 145 18.97 7.16 21.23
C GLY A 145 18.38 7.45 22.61
N LYS A 146 17.54 8.47 22.76
CA LYS A 146 16.86 8.76 24.03
C LYS A 146 15.79 7.70 24.32
N PRO A 147 15.57 7.36 25.60
CA PRO A 147 14.58 6.35 25.99
C PRO A 147 13.13 6.80 25.82
N SER A 148 12.89 8.08 25.57
CA SER A 148 11.55 8.64 25.38
C SER A 148 11.53 9.75 24.34
N LEU A 149 10.39 9.91 23.65
CA LEU A 149 10.14 10.99 22.70
C LEU A 149 8.68 11.44 22.74
N TRP A 150 8.43 12.71 22.48
CA TRP A 150 7.10 13.25 22.28
C TRP A 150 6.58 12.94 20.87
N LEU A 151 5.29 12.69 20.71
CA LEU A 151 4.71 12.48 19.37
C LEU A 151 4.95 13.68 18.44
N GLY A 152 4.85 14.90 18.99
CA GLY A 152 5.19 16.12 18.26
C GLY A 152 6.62 16.16 17.73
N THR A 153 7.56 15.45 18.37
CA THR A 153 8.95 15.35 17.90
C THR A 153 9.05 14.61 16.58
N ILE A 154 8.19 13.60 16.33
CA ILE A 154 8.16 12.86 15.06
C ILE A 154 7.80 13.81 13.92
N LYS A 155 6.78 14.66 14.13
CA LYS A 155 6.38 15.68 13.16
C LYS A 155 7.49 16.70 12.90
N ALA A 156 8.09 17.22 13.96
CA ALA A 156 9.19 18.18 13.87
C ALA A 156 10.40 17.58 13.13
N TYR A 157 10.69 16.29 13.37
CA TYR A 157 11.74 15.57 12.67
C TYR A 157 11.45 15.43 11.17
N ALA A 158 10.21 15.06 10.81
CA ALA A 158 9.78 14.96 9.41
C ALA A 158 9.89 16.31 8.66
N GLU A 159 9.56 17.41 9.33
CA GLU A 159 9.68 18.75 8.75
C GLU A 159 11.14 19.21 8.60
N SER A 160 12.02 18.82 9.52
CA SER A 160 13.45 19.23 9.54
C SER A 160 14.32 18.32 8.66
N ASN A 161 13.96 17.06 8.50
CA ASN A 161 14.74 16.02 7.79
C ASN A 161 13.85 15.22 6.85
N PRO A 162 13.23 15.86 5.83
CA PRO A 162 12.20 15.21 5.01
C PRO A 162 12.74 14.04 4.18
N GLU A 163 13.96 14.10 3.69
CA GLU A 163 14.58 13.02 2.91
C GLU A 163 14.79 11.79 3.79
N GLU A 164 15.47 11.96 4.92
CA GLU A 164 15.76 10.87 5.86
C GLU A 164 14.50 10.24 6.45
N PHE A 165 13.47 11.08 6.72
CA PHE A 165 12.16 10.59 7.16
C PHE A 165 11.48 9.75 6.09
N ASN A 166 11.47 10.21 4.83
CA ASN A 166 10.86 9.50 3.72
C ASN A 166 11.58 8.18 3.42
N ASP A 167 12.90 8.17 3.47
CA ASP A 167 13.71 6.97 3.27
C ASP A 167 13.42 5.93 4.36
N ALA A 168 13.42 6.34 5.63
CA ALA A 168 13.10 5.46 6.75
C ALA A 168 11.67 4.90 6.66
N MET A 169 10.70 5.73 6.27
CA MET A 169 9.31 5.28 6.06
C MET A 169 9.20 4.33 4.87
N SER A 170 9.88 4.62 3.77
CA SER A 170 9.91 3.75 2.59
C SER A 170 10.51 2.39 2.90
N ASP A 171 11.61 2.36 3.63
CA ASP A 171 12.24 1.13 4.12
C ASP A 171 11.28 0.31 4.99
N TRP A 172 10.61 0.97 5.94
CA TRP A 172 9.65 0.31 6.81
C TRP A 172 8.45 -0.22 6.00
N GLN A 173 7.92 0.58 5.06
CA GLN A 173 6.85 0.17 4.15
C GLN A 173 7.27 -1.03 3.28
N GLY A 174 8.53 -1.05 2.82
CA GLY A 174 9.11 -2.18 2.08
C GLY A 174 9.09 -3.48 2.89
N LEU A 175 9.37 -3.42 4.20
CA LEU A 175 9.23 -4.58 5.09
C LEU A 175 7.78 -5.03 5.21
N VAL A 176 6.82 -4.12 5.40
CA VAL A 176 5.39 -4.45 5.43
C VAL A 176 4.98 -5.12 4.13
N THR A 177 5.38 -4.57 2.98
CA THR A 177 5.09 -5.13 1.66
C THR A 177 5.67 -6.54 1.49
N SER A 178 6.88 -6.78 1.98
CA SER A 178 7.50 -8.12 1.90
C SER A 178 6.71 -9.16 2.72
N HIS A 179 6.19 -8.78 3.88
CA HIS A 179 5.33 -9.64 4.69
C HIS A 179 3.96 -9.89 4.04
N VAL A 180 3.37 -8.87 3.40
CA VAL A 180 2.12 -9.00 2.62
C VAL A 180 2.29 -9.99 1.46
N ILE A 181 3.43 -9.91 0.75
CA ILE A 181 3.75 -10.83 -0.35
C ILE A 181 3.97 -12.25 0.18
N ALA A 182 4.67 -12.40 1.29
CA ALA A 182 4.93 -13.71 1.91
C ALA A 182 3.65 -14.37 2.43
N ALA A 183 2.67 -13.59 2.87
CA ALA A 183 1.37 -14.07 3.30
C ALA A 183 0.42 -14.45 2.15
N GLU A 184 0.81 -14.16 0.88
CA GLU A 184 0.03 -14.47 -0.33
C GLU A 184 -1.42 -13.91 -0.32
N TYR A 185 -1.67 -12.83 0.43
CA TYR A 185 -3.00 -12.22 0.50
C TYR A 185 -3.47 -11.61 -0.82
N PHE A 186 -2.54 -11.26 -1.70
CA PHE A 186 -2.85 -10.70 -3.00
C PHE A 186 -2.24 -11.53 -4.12
N GLU A 187 -3.03 -11.82 -5.14
CA GLU A 187 -2.53 -12.43 -6.36
C GLU A 187 -1.55 -11.49 -7.07
N SER A 188 -0.25 -11.80 -6.99
CA SER A 188 0.82 -11.08 -7.70
C SER A 188 0.57 -10.98 -9.22
N TYR A 189 -0.14 -11.98 -9.75
CA TYR A 189 -0.49 -12.08 -11.15
C TYR A 189 -1.57 -11.07 -11.59
N SER A 190 -2.48 -10.69 -10.71
CA SER A 190 -3.60 -9.79 -11.00
C SER A 190 -3.13 -8.37 -11.32
N LYS A 191 -2.16 -7.81 -10.57
CA LYS A 191 -1.59 -6.48 -10.82
C LYS A 191 -0.94 -6.36 -12.20
N SER A 192 -0.12 -7.33 -12.57
CA SER A 192 0.58 -7.34 -13.88
C SER A 192 -0.39 -7.46 -15.06
N LYS A 193 -1.45 -8.26 -14.93
CA LYS A 193 -2.45 -8.42 -15.98
C LYS A 193 -3.35 -7.22 -16.13
N ARG A 194 -3.76 -6.59 -15.01
CA ARG A 194 -4.53 -5.35 -15.05
C ARG A 194 -3.78 -4.22 -15.76
N PHE A 195 -2.48 -4.09 -15.49
CA PHE A 195 -1.65 -3.09 -16.16
C PHE A 195 -1.54 -3.35 -17.67
N ARG A 196 -1.36 -4.60 -18.09
CA ARG A 196 -1.34 -4.98 -19.51
C ARG A 196 -2.68 -4.73 -20.21
N MET A 197 -3.81 -5.02 -19.56
CA MET A 197 -5.13 -4.74 -20.12
C MET A 197 -5.35 -3.23 -20.27
N LEU A 198 -4.92 -2.43 -19.28
CA LEU A 198 -5.01 -0.99 -19.35
C LEU A 198 -4.13 -0.40 -20.47
N SER A 199 -2.90 -0.89 -20.62
CA SER A 199 -2.00 -0.43 -21.69
C SER A 199 -2.53 -0.76 -23.09
N VAL A 200 -3.15 -1.93 -23.28
CA VAL A 200 -3.82 -2.29 -24.53
C VAL A 200 -5.03 -1.39 -24.79
N ALA A 201 -5.85 -1.12 -23.76
CA ALA A 201 -6.98 -0.21 -23.90
C ALA A 201 -6.56 1.21 -24.28
N ILE A 202 -5.48 1.74 -23.68
CA ILE A 202 -4.93 3.06 -24.02
C ILE A 202 -4.35 3.10 -25.43
N ALA A 203 -3.72 2.02 -25.89
CA ALA A 203 -3.15 1.95 -27.24
C ALA A 203 -4.20 1.89 -28.35
N LEU A 204 -5.47 1.60 -27.99
CA LEU A 204 -6.61 1.51 -28.93
C LEU A 204 -7.41 2.83 -29.06
N ILE A 205 -7.11 3.82 -28.23
CA ILE A 205 -7.68 5.17 -28.25
C ILE A 205 -6.78 6.12 -29.05
#